data_5232deeef800c30ab93cbae65a78e11f
#
_entry.id   5232deeef800c30ab93cbae65a78e11f
#
_cell.length_a   1.000
_cell.length_b   1.000
_cell.length_c   1.000
_cell.angle_alpha   90.00
_cell.angle_beta   90.00
_cell.angle_gamma   90.00
#
_symmetry.space_group_name_H-M   'P 1'
#
loop_
_entity.id
_entity.type
_entity.pdbx_description
1 polymer ?
#
loop_
_entity_poly.entity_id
_entity_poly.type
_entity_poly.pdbx_seq_one_letter_code
_entity_poly.pdbx_strand_id
1 'polypeptide(L)'
;NRNLYTTVRDKKCVCQGYSYLFMYIMNKYFEIECTTLPSDACNHMWNKVKVDGKWYNLDLTSDDPTPNLSSLANHTYFLLSDEELKAVSASSVSNSNGGLYVEEQDIHRTWNVNTWYGEPVITAEDDTYKDSIIHNVSGPVSFIDEKIYCFNDKNELSALDLSTNTFTPVYKDTSKYY
;
A
#
# COMPACT_ATOMS: atom_id res chain seq x y z
N ASN A 1 10.71 12.47 9.66
CA ASN A 1 11.74 12.67 8.65
C ASN A 1 11.13 12.70 7.26
N ARG A 2 11.56 13.66 6.42
CA ARG A 2 10.97 13.93 5.10
C ARG A 2 11.94 13.67 3.94
N ASN A 3 13.16 13.23 4.21
CA ASN A 3 14.13 12.92 3.17
C ASN A 3 14.70 11.51 3.32
N LEU A 4 15.19 10.97 2.20
CA LEU A 4 15.69 9.61 2.10
C LEU A 4 16.79 9.29 3.13
N TYR A 5 17.76 10.18 3.28
CA TYR A 5 18.89 9.97 4.20
C TYR A 5 18.44 9.80 5.65
N THR A 6 17.62 10.74 6.15
CA THR A 6 17.14 10.68 7.54
C THR A 6 16.15 9.54 7.75
N THR A 7 15.37 9.15 6.74
CA THR A 7 14.50 7.98 6.80
C THR A 7 15.31 6.70 7.08
N VAL A 8 16.35 6.48 6.31
CA VAL A 8 17.19 5.27 6.47
C VAL A 8 18.00 5.31 7.76
N ARG A 9 18.62 6.46 8.10
CA ARG A 9 19.44 6.61 9.31
C ARG A 9 18.63 6.43 10.58
N ASP A 10 17.50 7.09 10.67
CA ASP A 10 16.73 7.20 11.94
C ASP A 10 15.65 6.11 12.03
N LYS A 11 15.38 5.39 10.94
CA LYS A 11 14.33 4.37 10.84
C LYS A 11 12.95 4.88 11.28
N LYS A 12 12.69 6.16 10.99
CA LYS A 12 11.43 6.85 11.30
C LYS A 12 11.15 7.86 10.19
N CYS A 13 9.97 7.83 9.64
CA CYS A 13 9.56 8.79 8.63
C CYS A 13 8.05 9.05 8.67
N VAL A 14 7.64 9.98 7.84
CA VAL A 14 6.26 10.26 7.47
C VAL A 14 6.06 9.85 6.01
N CYS A 15 4.88 10.05 5.46
CA CYS A 15 4.51 9.68 4.09
C CYS A 15 5.60 9.97 3.04
N GLN A 16 6.17 11.15 3.06
CA GLN A 16 7.24 11.56 2.14
C GLN A 16 8.50 10.67 2.24
N GLY A 17 8.86 10.25 3.45
CA GLY A 17 9.99 9.35 3.67
C GLY A 17 9.75 7.95 3.13
N TYR A 18 8.56 7.40 3.36
CA TYR A 18 8.12 6.13 2.79
C TYR A 18 8.15 6.18 1.27
N SER A 19 7.51 7.20 0.68
CA SER A 19 7.37 7.32 -0.78
C SER A 19 8.71 7.46 -1.49
N TYR A 20 9.63 8.28 -0.97
CA TYR A 20 10.95 8.42 -1.56
C TYR A 20 11.81 7.17 -1.42
N LEU A 21 11.73 6.48 -0.26
CA LEU A 21 12.50 5.25 -0.05
C LEU A 21 12.01 4.15 -0.99
N PHE A 22 10.70 3.97 -1.08
CA PHE A 22 10.09 2.99 -1.97
C PHE A 22 10.45 3.26 -3.44
N MET A 23 10.24 4.49 -3.90
CA MET A 23 10.60 4.89 -5.27
C MET A 23 12.08 4.61 -5.57
N TYR A 24 12.98 4.96 -4.64
CA TYR A 24 14.41 4.73 -4.81
C TYR A 24 14.73 3.23 -4.94
N ILE A 25 14.14 2.39 -4.08
CA ILE A 25 14.34 0.94 -4.09
C ILE A 25 13.82 0.34 -5.40
N MET A 26 12.60 0.67 -5.80
CA MET A 26 11.99 0.14 -7.04
C MET A 26 12.81 0.51 -8.26
N ASN A 27 13.12 1.78 -8.44
CA ASN A 27 13.85 2.25 -9.63
C ASN A 27 15.30 1.78 -9.66
N LYS A 28 15.97 1.72 -8.50
CA LYS A 28 17.41 1.48 -8.45
C LYS A 28 17.79 0.00 -8.39
N TYR A 29 17.04 -0.82 -7.68
CA TYR A 29 17.40 -2.20 -7.39
C TYR A 29 16.53 -3.21 -8.12
N PHE A 30 15.27 -2.86 -8.39
CA PHE A 30 14.35 -3.76 -9.09
C PHE A 30 14.09 -3.37 -10.54
N GLU A 31 14.58 -2.21 -10.98
CA GLU A 31 14.34 -1.67 -12.33
C GLU A 31 12.86 -1.55 -12.68
N ILE A 32 12.02 -1.34 -11.64
CA ILE A 32 10.57 -1.15 -11.75
C ILE A 32 10.30 0.35 -11.74
N GLU A 33 9.66 0.88 -12.78
CA GLU A 33 9.28 2.28 -12.86
C GLU A 33 8.36 2.64 -11.68
N CYS A 34 8.79 3.60 -10.88
CA CYS A 34 8.04 4.09 -9.73
C CYS A 34 8.23 5.60 -9.58
N THR A 35 7.16 6.31 -9.25
CA THR A 35 7.18 7.74 -8.98
C THR A 35 6.47 8.06 -7.67
N THR A 36 6.66 9.28 -7.18
CA THR A 36 5.92 9.80 -6.02
C THR A 36 4.80 10.72 -6.49
N LEU A 37 3.70 10.72 -5.76
CA LEU A 37 2.56 11.61 -5.94
C LEU A 37 2.34 12.41 -4.67
N PRO A 38 2.72 13.68 -4.65
CA PRO A 38 2.39 14.57 -3.56
C PRO A 38 1.01 15.20 -3.77
N SER A 39 0.29 15.39 -2.68
CA SER A 39 -0.92 16.20 -2.63
C SER A 39 -0.76 17.30 -1.59
N ASP A 40 -0.68 18.54 -2.05
CA ASP A 40 -0.55 19.70 -1.16
C ASP A 40 -1.85 19.93 -0.37
N ALA A 41 -3.00 19.61 -0.95
CA ALA A 41 -4.30 19.79 -0.32
C ALA A 41 -4.44 19.02 1.00
N CYS A 42 -3.76 17.90 1.11
CA CYS A 42 -3.84 17.01 2.28
C CYS A 42 -2.51 16.79 2.96
N ASN A 43 -1.46 17.47 2.51
CA ASN A 43 -0.12 17.28 3.08
C ASN A 43 0.29 15.79 3.12
N HIS A 44 -0.03 15.06 2.05
CA HIS A 44 0.23 13.63 1.92
C HIS A 44 1.02 13.30 0.65
N MET A 45 1.71 12.16 0.65
CA MET A 45 2.48 11.65 -0.49
C MET A 45 2.41 10.12 -0.52
N TRP A 46 2.15 9.58 -1.71
CA TRP A 46 2.17 8.13 -1.96
C TRP A 46 2.91 7.82 -3.26
N ASN A 47 2.84 6.61 -3.76
CA ASN A 47 3.53 6.18 -4.97
C ASN A 47 2.58 5.73 -6.07
N LYS A 48 3.04 5.88 -7.33
CA LYS A 48 2.59 5.04 -8.44
C LYS A 48 3.74 4.14 -8.89
N VAL A 49 3.43 2.89 -9.13
CA VAL A 49 4.36 1.86 -9.57
C VAL A 49 3.84 1.20 -10.83
N LYS A 50 4.75 0.87 -11.74
CA LYS A 50 4.38 0.24 -13.01
C LYS A 50 4.66 -1.26 -12.96
N VAL A 51 3.60 -2.06 -13.03
CA VAL A 51 3.64 -3.52 -13.04
C VAL A 51 3.05 -4.02 -14.35
N ASP A 52 3.76 -4.84 -15.08
CA ASP A 52 3.35 -5.39 -16.38
C ASP A 52 2.89 -4.33 -17.39
N GLY A 53 3.59 -3.19 -17.39
CA GLY A 53 3.32 -2.06 -18.28
C GLY A 53 2.16 -1.15 -17.86
N LYS A 54 1.49 -1.43 -16.74
CA LYS A 54 0.33 -0.70 -16.22
C LYS A 54 0.67 -0.02 -14.90
N TRP A 55 0.08 1.15 -14.65
CA TRP A 55 0.32 1.91 -13.45
C TRP A 55 -0.70 1.61 -12.36
N TYR A 56 -0.23 1.53 -11.12
CA TYR A 56 -1.05 1.30 -9.93
C TYR A 56 -0.62 2.24 -8.79
N ASN A 57 -1.56 2.59 -7.94
CA ASN A 57 -1.30 3.32 -6.70
C ASN A 57 -0.83 2.37 -5.60
N LEU A 58 0.03 2.90 -4.72
CA LEU A 58 0.52 2.20 -3.55
C LEU A 58 0.81 3.22 -2.45
N ASP A 59 0.17 3.07 -1.29
CA ASP A 59 0.35 3.96 -0.15
C ASP A 59 0.84 3.21 1.09
N LEU A 60 2.15 3.10 1.20
CA LEU A 60 2.82 2.40 2.30
C LEU A 60 2.59 3.06 3.67
N THR A 61 2.30 4.36 3.71
CA THR A 61 2.03 5.05 4.96
C THR A 61 0.70 4.64 5.52
N SER A 62 -0.30 4.51 4.65
CA SER A 62 -1.65 4.08 5.04
C SER A 62 -1.70 2.58 5.39
N ASP A 63 -0.79 1.80 4.83
CA ASP A 63 -0.64 0.37 5.14
C ASP A 63 0.22 0.09 6.39
N ASP A 64 0.89 1.11 6.97
CA ASP A 64 1.68 0.98 8.20
C ASP A 64 0.89 1.53 9.40
N PRO A 65 0.28 0.67 10.23
CA PRO A 65 -0.61 1.10 11.30
C PRO A 65 0.11 1.81 12.44
N THR A 66 -0.61 2.67 13.12
CA THR A 66 -0.17 3.31 14.36
C THR A 66 -0.93 2.72 15.55
N PRO A 67 -0.28 2.23 16.61
CA PRO A 67 1.18 2.20 16.85
C PRO A 67 1.92 1.23 15.93
N ASN A 68 3.19 1.53 15.65
CA ASN A 68 4.05 0.72 14.78
C ASN A 68 4.22 -0.71 15.33
N LEU A 69 3.40 -1.61 14.86
CA LEU A 69 3.42 -3.03 15.14
C LEU A 69 3.52 -3.75 13.78
N SER A 70 4.71 -4.20 13.45
CA SER A 70 4.96 -4.88 12.16
C SER A 70 4.04 -6.08 11.90
N SER A 71 3.48 -6.67 12.97
CA SER A 71 2.49 -7.74 12.88
C SER A 71 1.11 -7.26 12.40
N LEU A 72 0.88 -5.96 12.30
CA LEU A 72 -0.39 -5.36 11.91
C LEU A 72 -0.31 -4.58 10.58
N ALA A 73 0.84 -4.64 9.89
CA ALA A 73 0.91 -4.07 8.54
C ALA A 73 -0.22 -4.64 7.70
N ASN A 74 -0.86 -3.79 6.89
CA ASN A 74 -1.93 -4.21 5.98
C ASN A 74 -1.54 -3.94 4.53
N HIS A 75 -2.36 -4.39 3.61
CA HIS A 75 -2.11 -4.30 2.18
C HIS A 75 -3.34 -3.73 1.46
N THR A 76 -4.11 -2.94 2.18
CA THR A 76 -5.36 -2.34 1.68
C THR A 76 -5.10 -1.35 0.56
N TYR A 77 -3.97 -0.63 0.64
CA TYR A 77 -3.57 0.39 -0.34
C TYR A 77 -2.50 -0.12 -1.32
N PHE A 78 -2.54 -1.41 -1.65
CA PHE A 78 -1.55 -2.07 -2.49
C PHE A 78 -2.07 -2.34 -3.90
N LEU A 79 -1.40 -1.77 -4.92
CA LEU A 79 -1.70 -1.95 -6.36
C LEU A 79 -3.15 -1.60 -6.74
N LEU A 80 -3.62 -0.43 -6.35
CA LEU A 80 -4.97 0.06 -6.63
C LEU A 80 -5.02 0.92 -7.90
N SER A 81 -6.13 0.84 -8.63
CA SER A 81 -6.49 1.85 -9.62
C SER A 81 -6.81 3.19 -8.94
N ASP A 82 -6.92 4.27 -9.71
CA ASP A 82 -7.31 5.58 -9.19
C ASP A 82 -8.74 5.56 -8.62
N GLU A 83 -9.64 4.78 -9.21
CA GLU A 83 -11.02 4.63 -8.73
C GLU A 83 -11.09 3.83 -7.42
N GLU A 84 -10.32 2.74 -7.32
CA GLU A 84 -10.25 1.94 -6.11
C GLU A 84 -9.64 2.72 -4.95
N LEU A 85 -8.57 3.47 -5.20
CA LEU A 85 -7.94 4.32 -4.20
C LEU A 85 -8.94 5.33 -3.61
N LYS A 86 -9.75 5.97 -4.47
CA LYS A 86 -10.83 6.87 -4.03
C LYS A 86 -11.89 6.13 -3.19
N ALA A 87 -12.27 4.93 -3.60
CA ALA A 87 -13.28 4.14 -2.90
C ALA A 87 -12.81 3.68 -1.51
N VAL A 88 -11.58 3.19 -1.40
CA VAL A 88 -10.97 2.78 -0.13
C VAL A 88 -10.84 3.96 0.81
N SER A 89 -10.36 5.10 0.33
CA SER A 89 -10.22 6.32 1.12
C SER A 89 -11.57 6.81 1.63
N ALA A 90 -12.63 6.74 0.82
CA ALA A 90 -13.97 7.10 1.23
C ALA A 90 -14.55 6.17 2.32
N SER A 91 -14.25 4.86 2.26
CA SER A 91 -14.70 3.89 3.25
C SER A 91 -14.01 4.06 4.61
N SER A 92 -12.74 4.42 4.61
CA SER A 92 -11.95 4.66 5.84
C SER A 92 -12.51 5.80 6.68
N VAL A 93 -13.08 6.80 6.04
CA VAL A 93 -13.70 7.95 6.71
C VAL A 93 -14.99 7.59 7.44
N SER A 94 -15.78 6.67 6.91
CA SER A 94 -17.07 6.28 7.51
C SER A 94 -16.92 5.54 8.85
N ASN A 95 -15.75 5.01 9.15
CA ASN A 95 -15.48 4.20 10.34
C ASN A 95 -14.79 4.97 11.48
N SER A 96 -14.36 6.21 11.26
CA SER A 96 -13.76 7.04 12.32
C SER A 96 -14.83 7.82 13.06
N ASN A 97 -15.03 7.47 14.32
CA ASN A 97 -15.94 8.18 15.24
C ASN A 97 -15.53 9.66 15.36
N GLY A 98 -16.27 10.54 14.73
CA GLY A 98 -16.31 11.95 15.06
C GLY A 98 -15.55 12.91 14.17
N GLY A 99 -15.99 13.08 12.98
CA GLY A 99 -16.22 14.41 12.45
C GLY A 99 -15.04 15.32 12.16
N LEU A 100 -13.89 14.84 11.72
CA LEU A 100 -12.81 15.74 11.29
C LEU A 100 -12.03 15.27 10.03
N TYR A 101 -12.51 14.27 9.35
CA TYR A 101 -11.84 13.72 8.15
C TYR A 101 -12.65 13.88 6.86
N VAL A 102 -13.39 14.95 6.72
CA VAL A 102 -13.90 15.37 5.41
C VAL A 102 -12.75 15.63 4.43
N GLU A 103 -11.58 15.93 4.97
CA GLU A 103 -10.37 16.19 4.21
C GLU A 103 -9.66 14.93 3.69
N GLU A 104 -9.77 13.78 4.36
CA GLU A 104 -9.21 12.53 3.82
C GLU A 104 -9.93 12.05 2.56
N GLN A 105 -11.20 12.35 2.40
CA GLN A 105 -11.90 12.10 1.13
C GLN A 105 -11.28 12.87 -0.04
N ASP A 106 -10.63 13.97 0.26
CA ASP A 106 -9.96 14.81 -0.72
C ASP A 106 -8.50 14.39 -0.94
N ILE A 107 -7.89 13.60 -0.06
CA ILE A 107 -6.48 13.22 -0.17
C ILE A 107 -6.18 12.65 -1.56
N HIS A 108 -7.00 11.71 -1.99
CA HIS A 108 -6.83 11.08 -3.27
C HIS A 108 -7.77 11.62 -4.37
N ARG A 109 -8.71 12.52 -4.01
CA ARG A 109 -9.66 13.15 -4.95
C ARG A 109 -9.17 14.46 -5.54
N THR A 110 -8.41 15.24 -4.78
CA THR A 110 -8.06 16.62 -5.15
C THR A 110 -6.71 16.77 -5.81
N TRP A 111 -5.93 15.70 -5.97
CA TRP A 111 -4.82 15.85 -6.88
C TRP A 111 -5.39 16.06 -8.28
N ASN A 112 -5.43 17.32 -8.61
CA ASN A 112 -5.91 17.76 -9.89
C ASN A 112 -4.83 17.42 -10.91
N VAL A 113 -5.15 16.46 -11.59
CA VAL A 113 -4.59 15.54 -12.51
C VAL A 113 -3.77 16.17 -13.66
N ASN A 114 -3.72 17.47 -13.81
CA ASN A 114 -3.26 17.97 -15.08
C ASN A 114 -1.78 18.27 -15.18
N THR A 115 -1.13 18.65 -14.11
CA THR A 115 0.32 18.82 -14.16
C THR A 115 0.92 18.93 -12.76
N TRP A 116 1.93 18.13 -12.44
CA TRP A 116 2.87 18.43 -11.38
C TRP A 116 4.12 19.03 -12.02
N TYR A 117 4.42 20.29 -11.73
CA TYR A 117 5.54 21.03 -12.36
C TYR A 117 5.61 20.92 -13.88
N GLY A 118 4.48 20.83 -14.56
CA GLY A 118 4.44 20.74 -16.03
C GLY A 118 4.54 19.34 -16.62
N GLU A 119 4.72 18.31 -15.80
CA GLU A 119 4.75 16.92 -16.26
C GLU A 119 3.31 16.35 -16.38
N PRO A 120 3.03 15.52 -17.38
CA PRO A 120 1.74 14.86 -17.52
C PRO A 120 1.48 13.94 -16.31
N VAL A 121 0.26 13.96 -15.82
CA VAL A 121 -0.12 13.08 -14.73
C VAL A 121 -0.27 11.65 -15.24
N ILE A 122 0.38 10.75 -14.50
CA ILE A 122 0.26 9.32 -14.74
C ILE A 122 -1.07 8.84 -14.15
N THR A 123 -1.95 8.28 -14.98
CA THR A 123 -3.20 7.65 -14.54
C THR A 123 -3.00 6.17 -14.25
N ALA A 124 -3.69 5.65 -13.24
CA ALA A 124 -3.75 4.24 -12.90
C ALA A 124 -5.19 3.75 -13.16
N GLU A 125 -5.45 3.30 -14.38
CA GLU A 125 -6.79 2.92 -14.84
C GLU A 125 -7.06 1.41 -14.74
N ASP A 126 -6.00 0.63 -14.54
CA ASP A 126 -6.10 -0.83 -14.51
C ASP A 126 -6.54 -1.34 -13.15
N ASP A 127 -7.51 -2.22 -13.14
CA ASP A 127 -8.13 -2.83 -11.96
C ASP A 127 -7.84 -4.35 -11.84
N THR A 128 -6.77 -4.83 -12.47
CA THR A 128 -6.39 -6.26 -12.48
C THR A 128 -6.31 -6.85 -11.06
N TYR A 129 -5.87 -6.04 -10.08
CA TYR A 129 -5.68 -6.49 -8.70
C TYR A 129 -6.86 -6.15 -7.78
N LYS A 130 -7.97 -5.62 -8.31
CA LYS A 130 -9.14 -5.16 -7.55
C LYS A 130 -9.64 -6.17 -6.52
N ASP A 131 -9.81 -7.39 -6.94
CA ASP A 131 -10.31 -8.48 -6.09
C ASP A 131 -9.19 -9.36 -5.56
N SER A 132 -7.95 -8.82 -5.52
CA SER A 132 -6.80 -9.58 -5.04
C SER A 132 -6.93 -9.87 -3.55
N ILE A 133 -6.76 -11.13 -3.20
CA ILE A 133 -6.77 -11.61 -1.82
C ILE A 133 -5.65 -10.98 -0.96
N ILE A 134 -4.63 -10.39 -1.59
CA ILE A 134 -3.54 -9.68 -0.89
C ILE A 134 -4.09 -8.53 -0.03
N HIS A 135 -5.17 -7.88 -0.46
CA HIS A 135 -5.79 -6.77 0.29
C HIS A 135 -6.36 -7.21 1.65
N ASN A 136 -6.59 -8.51 1.83
CA ASN A 136 -7.08 -9.10 3.07
C ASN A 136 -5.97 -9.67 3.95
N VAL A 137 -4.71 -9.56 3.52
CA VAL A 137 -3.56 -10.02 4.29
C VAL A 137 -3.20 -8.98 5.34
N SER A 138 -3.13 -9.41 6.60
CA SER A 138 -2.63 -8.61 7.72
C SER A 138 -1.28 -9.14 8.18
N GLY A 139 -0.39 -8.24 8.56
CA GLY A 139 0.93 -8.60 9.03
C GLY A 139 1.95 -8.81 7.90
N PRO A 140 3.18 -9.22 8.26
CA PRO A 140 4.27 -9.33 7.32
C PRO A 140 4.03 -10.47 6.32
N VAL A 141 4.45 -10.24 5.09
CA VAL A 141 4.57 -11.28 4.07
C VAL A 141 6.02 -11.70 3.92
N SER A 142 6.25 -12.96 3.58
CA SER A 142 7.59 -13.50 3.30
C SER A 142 7.58 -14.16 1.93
N PHE A 143 8.63 -13.89 1.14
CA PHE A 143 8.82 -14.51 -0.16
C PHE A 143 9.93 -15.55 -0.08
N ILE A 144 9.58 -16.82 -0.25
CA ILE A 144 10.50 -17.96 -0.13
C ILE A 144 10.19 -18.94 -1.26
N ASP A 145 11.21 -19.33 -2.03
CA ASP A 145 11.09 -20.31 -3.12
C ASP A 145 9.92 -20.00 -4.07
N GLU A 146 9.86 -18.74 -4.53
CA GLU A 146 8.83 -18.24 -5.47
C GLU A 146 7.39 -18.27 -4.91
N LYS A 147 7.23 -18.41 -3.60
CA LYS A 147 5.93 -18.40 -2.91
C LYS A 147 5.85 -17.28 -1.89
N ILE A 148 4.67 -16.72 -1.78
CA ILE A 148 4.34 -15.75 -0.73
C ILE A 148 3.76 -16.50 0.46
N TYR A 149 4.33 -16.29 1.63
CA TYR A 149 3.81 -16.82 2.89
C TYR A 149 3.32 -15.68 3.76
N CYS A 150 2.11 -15.84 4.29
CA CYS A 150 1.46 -14.85 5.15
C CYS A 150 0.45 -15.54 6.08
N PHE A 151 -0.13 -14.78 6.99
CA PHE A 151 -1.28 -15.22 7.74
C PHE A 151 -2.56 -14.84 6.99
N ASN A 152 -3.45 -15.82 6.80
CA ASN A 152 -4.75 -15.60 6.19
C ASN A 152 -5.76 -14.97 7.18
N ASP A 153 -6.97 -14.71 6.71
CA ASP A 153 -8.09 -14.16 7.50
C ASP A 153 -8.50 -15.01 8.72
N LYS A 154 -8.08 -16.28 8.76
CA LYS A 154 -8.28 -17.20 9.88
C LYS A 154 -7.08 -17.31 10.80
N ASN A 155 -6.07 -16.46 10.61
CA ASN A 155 -4.81 -16.49 11.35
C ASN A 155 -4.04 -17.82 11.19
N GLU A 156 -4.16 -18.47 10.02
CA GLU A 156 -3.41 -19.66 9.67
C GLU A 156 -2.23 -19.29 8.75
N LEU A 157 -1.02 -19.80 9.04
CA LEU A 157 0.12 -19.62 8.14
C LEU A 157 -0.20 -20.32 6.82
N SER A 158 -0.21 -19.55 5.75
CA SER A 158 -0.65 -19.98 4.43
C SER A 158 0.33 -19.55 3.33
N ALA A 159 0.41 -20.35 2.29
CA ALA A 159 0.97 -19.92 1.02
C ALA A 159 -0.13 -19.21 0.23
N LEU A 160 0.18 -18.00 -0.23
CA LEU A 160 -0.68 -17.20 -1.08
C LEU A 160 -0.27 -17.40 -2.54
N ASP A 161 -1.22 -17.77 -3.37
CA ASP A 161 -1.07 -17.80 -4.84
C ASP A 161 -1.89 -16.67 -5.44
N LEU A 162 -1.19 -15.65 -5.97
CA LEU A 162 -1.83 -14.49 -6.59
C LEU A 162 -2.46 -14.83 -7.95
N SER A 163 -1.98 -15.87 -8.63
CA SER A 163 -2.51 -16.26 -9.94
C SER A 163 -3.88 -16.93 -9.85
N THR A 164 -4.08 -17.70 -8.80
CA THR A 164 -5.35 -18.37 -8.51
C THR A 164 -6.18 -17.61 -7.48
N ASN A 165 -5.60 -16.58 -6.88
CA ASN A 165 -6.21 -15.77 -5.81
C ASN A 165 -6.67 -16.62 -4.62
N THR A 166 -5.81 -17.55 -4.17
CA THR A 166 -6.14 -18.52 -3.12
C THR A 166 -5.09 -18.62 -2.03
N PHE A 167 -5.54 -18.98 -0.82
CA PHE A 167 -4.68 -19.40 0.27
C PHE A 167 -4.63 -20.94 0.35
N THR A 168 -3.41 -21.47 0.51
CA THR A 168 -3.19 -22.85 0.86
C THR A 168 -2.55 -22.91 2.25
N PRO A 169 -3.26 -23.36 3.31
CA PRO A 169 -2.68 -23.48 4.64
C PRO A 169 -1.46 -24.40 4.64
N VAL A 170 -0.35 -23.92 5.18
CA VAL A 170 0.92 -24.69 5.31
C VAL A 170 1.03 -25.29 6.69
N TYR A 171 0.50 -24.58 7.68
CA TYR A 171 0.48 -25.01 9.05
C TYR A 171 -0.83 -24.59 9.71
N LYS A 172 -1.45 -25.53 10.38
CA LYS A 172 -2.59 -25.28 11.25
C LYS A 172 -2.23 -25.69 12.66
N ASP A 173 -2.16 -24.72 13.56
CA ASP A 173 -2.01 -25.04 14.97
C ASP A 173 -3.30 -25.69 15.47
N THR A 174 -3.20 -26.98 15.77
CA THR A 174 -4.30 -27.74 16.35
C THR A 174 -4.20 -27.80 17.88
N SER A 175 -3.16 -27.17 18.48
CA SER A 175 -3.04 -27.11 19.93
C SER A 175 -4.09 -26.12 20.46
N LYS A 176 -5.07 -26.65 21.16
CA LYS A 176 -5.93 -25.82 22.00
C LYS A 176 -5.07 -25.33 23.15
N TYR A 177 -4.85 -24.05 23.22
CA TYR A 177 -4.33 -23.43 24.44
C TYR A 177 -5.39 -23.68 25.54
N TYR A 178 -5.01 -24.43 26.51
CA TYR A 178 -5.75 -24.61 27.75
C TYR A 178 -5.37 -23.53 28.73
#